data_b73dd451b05c588e5770ed773b43031e
#
_entry.id   b73dd451b05c588e5770ed773b43031e
#
_cell.length_a   1.000
_cell.length_b   1.000
_cell.length_c   1.000
_cell.angle_alpha   90.00
_cell.angle_beta   90.00
_cell.angle_gamma   90.00
#
_symmetry.space_group_name_H-M   'P 1'
#
loop_
_entity.id
_entity.type
_entity.pdbx_description
1 polymer ?
#
loop_
_entity_poly.entity_id
_entity_poly.type
_entity_poly.pdbx_seq_one_letter_code
_entity_poly.pdbx_strand_id
1 'polypeptide(L)'
;MLRRIAAVALMLAFLDPGHAYATTDADVWENPRRVQFEYAVDFSELDAADDARTRVWVPYPWSGESQKTGQINIDAPWEYRITSDDSGNRMIYMEGRGQPPAPLTVRFDVERLPYRGVPRSGFTRGGIDDPQRYLDAPRLIPLQGTISELAEDVGDGLSSRSEKIWAFYDYVYRTMSYDKSGTGWGRGDAIWACDNKRGNCTDFHSLFIGMALSEDIPARFVIGFPLPSEPEAGSIGGYHCWAEFFDAQRGWIPIDASEARKRGQKTAYFGALPNDRVQFTLGRDLTLEPPQDSGPLNYFIYPHVEIDGERRPMKAKFSYEPLADSVVIEDAAKTEATGN
;
A
#
# COMPACT_ATOMS: atom_id res chain seq x y z
N MET A 1 -17.75 -46.54 -52.07
CA MET A 1 -18.73 -45.74 -51.29
C MET A 1 -18.60 -46.10 -49.81
N LEU A 2 -17.79 -45.36 -49.05
CA LEU A 2 -17.63 -45.56 -47.60
C LEU A 2 -18.34 -44.41 -46.88
N ARG A 3 -19.37 -44.74 -46.13
CA ARG A 3 -20.04 -43.78 -45.22
C ARG A 3 -19.24 -43.69 -43.93
N ARG A 4 -18.76 -42.48 -43.58
CA ARG A 4 -18.19 -42.15 -42.28
C ARG A 4 -19.34 -41.86 -41.32
N ILE A 5 -19.38 -42.59 -40.23
CA ILE A 5 -20.25 -42.33 -39.05
C ILE A 5 -19.46 -41.47 -38.09
N ALA A 6 -19.94 -40.26 -37.84
CA ALA A 6 -19.38 -39.38 -36.80
C ALA A 6 -20.05 -39.71 -35.47
N ALA A 7 -19.27 -40.15 -34.52
CA ALA A 7 -19.71 -40.31 -33.15
C ALA A 7 -19.65 -38.94 -32.43
N VAL A 8 -20.80 -38.46 -31.97
CA VAL A 8 -20.91 -37.29 -31.11
C VAL A 8 -20.80 -37.79 -29.67
N ALA A 9 -19.69 -37.46 -28.99
CA ALA A 9 -19.53 -37.71 -27.59
C ALA A 9 -20.25 -36.62 -26.79
N LEU A 10 -21.31 -36.98 -26.10
CA LEU A 10 -22.05 -36.12 -25.17
C LEU A 10 -21.28 -36.08 -23.84
N MET A 11 -20.55 -34.98 -23.56
CA MET A 11 -20.00 -34.74 -22.21
C MET A 11 -21.12 -34.26 -21.27
N LEU A 12 -21.55 -35.14 -20.39
CA LEU A 12 -22.34 -34.78 -19.22
C LEU A 12 -21.43 -34.11 -18.18
N ALA A 13 -21.54 -32.80 -18.00
CA ALA A 13 -20.93 -32.08 -16.90
C ALA A 13 -21.70 -32.43 -15.62
N PHE A 14 -21.08 -33.14 -14.70
CA PHE A 14 -21.55 -33.27 -13.33
C PHE A 14 -21.35 -31.93 -12.62
N LEU A 15 -22.43 -31.25 -12.31
CA LEU A 15 -22.46 -30.12 -11.39
C LEU A 15 -22.27 -30.65 -9.97
N ASP A 16 -21.13 -30.39 -9.38
CA ASP A 16 -20.84 -30.65 -7.97
C ASP A 16 -21.43 -29.50 -7.13
N PRO A 17 -22.41 -29.72 -6.25
CA PRO A 17 -23.01 -28.68 -5.44
C PRO A 17 -22.24 -28.49 -4.13
N GLY A 18 -21.06 -27.87 -4.18
CA GLY A 18 -20.26 -27.73 -2.95
C GLY A 18 -19.06 -26.80 -3.01
N HIS A 19 -18.91 -25.97 -4.04
CA HIS A 19 -17.85 -24.97 -4.06
C HIS A 19 -18.45 -23.60 -3.69
N ALA A 20 -18.12 -23.15 -2.48
CA ALA A 20 -18.16 -21.74 -2.14
C ALA A 20 -17.46 -20.95 -3.25
N TYR A 21 -18.08 -19.91 -3.77
CA TYR A 21 -17.56 -19.05 -4.81
C TYR A 21 -16.25 -18.41 -4.33
N ALA A 22 -15.12 -19.03 -4.63
CA ALA A 22 -13.88 -18.31 -4.69
C ALA A 22 -14.08 -17.22 -5.73
N THR A 23 -13.97 -15.95 -5.35
CA THR A 23 -13.93 -14.82 -6.29
C THR A 23 -12.94 -15.19 -7.38
N THR A 24 -13.42 -15.29 -8.61
CA THR A 24 -12.54 -15.63 -9.73
C THR A 24 -11.50 -14.52 -9.84
N ASP A 25 -10.25 -14.84 -10.20
CA ASP A 25 -9.17 -13.86 -10.42
C ASP A 25 -9.62 -12.67 -11.32
N ALA A 26 -10.63 -12.86 -12.16
CA ALA A 26 -11.22 -11.83 -13.00
C ALA A 26 -11.90 -10.72 -12.20
N ASP A 27 -12.58 -11.02 -11.10
CA ASP A 27 -13.37 -10.04 -10.34
C ASP A 27 -12.50 -8.93 -9.72
N VAL A 28 -11.33 -9.28 -9.17
CA VAL A 28 -10.43 -8.30 -8.53
C VAL A 28 -9.79 -7.35 -9.55
N TRP A 29 -9.77 -7.72 -10.83
CA TRP A 29 -9.18 -6.94 -11.91
C TRP A 29 -10.21 -6.13 -12.72
N GLU A 30 -11.50 -6.39 -12.60
CA GLU A 30 -12.51 -5.81 -13.48
C GLU A 30 -13.50 -4.90 -12.76
N ASN A 31 -13.90 -5.27 -11.55
CA ASN A 31 -14.97 -4.62 -10.83
C ASN A 31 -14.48 -3.74 -9.69
N PRO A 32 -15.22 -2.69 -9.30
CA PRO A 32 -15.00 -1.99 -8.05
C PRO A 32 -15.23 -2.93 -6.87
N ARG A 33 -14.45 -2.76 -5.81
CA ARG A 33 -14.73 -3.39 -4.52
C ARG A 33 -15.10 -2.34 -3.50
N ARG A 34 -16.21 -2.56 -2.80
CA ARG A 34 -16.74 -1.66 -1.79
C ARG A 34 -16.75 -2.34 -0.44
N VAL A 35 -16.14 -1.69 0.53
CA VAL A 35 -16.10 -2.18 1.91
C VAL A 35 -16.21 -1.01 2.88
N GLN A 36 -16.79 -1.26 4.05
CA GLN A 36 -16.54 -0.44 5.22
C GLN A 36 -15.24 -0.94 5.87
N PHE A 37 -14.30 -0.05 6.12
CA PHE A 37 -13.03 -0.34 6.76
C PHE A 37 -13.03 0.20 8.19
N GLU A 38 -12.53 -0.58 9.14
CA GLU A 38 -12.31 -0.14 10.51
C GLU A 38 -10.83 -0.23 10.86
N TYR A 39 -10.31 0.85 11.45
CA TYR A 39 -8.98 0.94 12.06
C TYR A 39 -9.17 1.27 13.54
N ALA A 40 -8.78 0.37 14.46
CA ALA A 40 -8.97 0.53 15.89
C ALA A 40 -7.63 0.46 16.64
N VAL A 41 -7.41 1.41 17.55
CA VAL A 41 -6.25 1.47 18.45
C VAL A 41 -6.73 1.35 19.87
N ASP A 42 -6.25 0.36 20.58
CA ASP A 42 -6.53 0.13 21.99
C ASP A 42 -5.33 0.60 22.83
N PHE A 43 -5.55 1.60 23.68
CA PHE A 43 -4.51 2.18 24.54
C PHE A 43 -4.43 1.54 25.92
N SER A 44 -5.20 0.49 26.21
CA SER A 44 -5.26 -0.13 27.55
C SER A 44 -3.92 -0.69 28.04
N GLU A 45 -3.01 -1.05 27.13
CA GLU A 45 -1.66 -1.52 27.45
C GLU A 45 -0.60 -0.39 27.46
N LEU A 46 -0.99 0.87 27.22
CA LEU A 46 -0.06 1.99 27.22
C LEU A 46 0.21 2.44 28.66
N ASP A 47 1.43 2.24 29.12
CA ASP A 47 1.88 2.71 30.42
C ASP A 47 2.39 4.16 30.33
N ALA A 48 1.57 5.12 30.80
CA ALA A 48 1.89 6.53 30.86
C ALA A 48 1.51 7.11 32.21
N ALA A 49 2.44 7.82 32.85
CA ALA A 49 2.15 8.55 34.08
C ALA A 49 1.08 9.64 33.82
N ASP A 50 0.23 9.94 34.80
CA ASP A 50 -0.92 10.84 34.65
C ASP A 50 -0.56 12.24 34.12
N ASP A 51 0.64 12.72 34.41
CA ASP A 51 1.17 14.03 33.99
C ASP A 51 2.07 13.96 32.74
N ALA A 52 2.40 12.77 32.25
CA ALA A 52 3.23 12.60 31.03
C ALA A 52 2.52 13.14 29.79
N ARG A 53 3.25 13.80 28.91
CA ARG A 53 2.73 14.26 27.64
C ARG A 53 2.63 13.09 26.65
N THR A 54 1.43 12.72 26.27
CA THR A 54 1.19 11.67 25.29
C THR A 54 0.73 12.27 23.97
N ARG A 55 1.43 11.92 22.88
CA ARG A 55 1.11 12.32 21.51
C ARG A 55 0.82 11.08 20.67
N VAL A 56 -0.21 11.15 19.84
CA VAL A 56 -0.64 10.04 18.99
C VAL A 56 -0.90 10.53 17.58
N TRP A 57 -0.31 9.84 16.62
CA TRP A 57 -0.59 10.01 15.20
C TRP A 57 -1.13 8.70 14.63
N VAL A 58 -2.22 8.77 13.90
CA VAL A 58 -2.82 7.61 13.21
C VAL A 58 -2.99 7.94 11.74
N PRO A 59 -2.58 7.05 10.82
CA PRO A 59 -2.73 7.28 9.39
C PRO A 59 -4.19 7.54 9.03
N TYR A 60 -4.43 8.57 8.22
CA TYR A 60 -5.74 8.86 7.67
C TYR A 60 -5.87 8.23 6.28
N PRO A 61 -7.02 7.62 5.93
CA PRO A 61 -7.14 6.93 4.67
C PRO A 61 -7.00 7.89 3.48
N TRP A 62 -6.43 7.36 2.44
CA TRP A 62 -6.15 8.07 1.22
C TRP A 62 -7.37 8.12 0.30
N SER A 63 -7.51 9.18 -0.50
CA SER A 63 -8.48 9.25 -1.59
C SER A 63 -7.79 9.65 -2.88
N GLY A 64 -8.16 9.04 -4.00
CA GLY A 64 -7.51 9.28 -5.28
C GLY A 64 -8.19 8.56 -6.44
N GLU A 65 -7.53 8.51 -7.59
CA GLU A 65 -8.11 7.96 -8.83
C GLU A 65 -8.65 6.53 -8.72
N SER A 66 -7.91 5.68 -7.98
CA SER A 66 -8.27 4.26 -7.83
C SER A 66 -8.91 3.95 -6.48
N GLN A 67 -9.12 4.96 -5.65
CA GLN A 67 -9.73 4.80 -4.33
C GLN A 67 -10.56 6.03 -3.97
N LYS A 68 -11.85 5.83 -3.79
CA LYS A 68 -12.71 6.83 -3.18
C LYS A 68 -12.93 6.46 -1.72
N THR A 69 -12.78 7.43 -0.85
CA THR A 69 -13.04 7.27 0.58
C THR A 69 -14.26 8.13 0.92
N GLY A 70 -15.28 7.49 1.45
CA GLY A 70 -16.51 8.15 1.88
C GLY A 70 -16.33 8.88 3.20
N GLN A 71 -17.47 9.22 3.83
CA GLN A 71 -17.46 9.89 5.13
C GLN A 71 -16.64 9.08 6.15
N ILE A 72 -15.72 9.76 6.84
CA ILE A 72 -14.87 9.15 7.85
C ILE A 72 -15.42 9.52 9.23
N ASN A 73 -15.75 8.49 9.99
CA ASN A 73 -16.22 8.61 11.36
C ASN A 73 -15.06 8.29 12.31
N ILE A 74 -14.70 9.25 13.14
CA ILE A 74 -13.60 9.14 14.09
C ILE A 74 -14.17 9.24 15.50
N ASP A 75 -14.04 8.15 16.27
CA ASP A 75 -14.32 8.12 17.69
C ASP A 75 -12.97 8.14 18.42
N ALA A 76 -12.65 9.29 19.01
CA ALA A 76 -11.34 9.56 19.59
C ALA A 76 -11.46 9.88 21.10
N PRO A 77 -10.50 9.38 21.92
CA PRO A 77 -10.54 9.61 23.36
C PRO A 77 -10.20 11.05 23.79
N TRP A 78 -9.59 11.82 22.89
CA TRP A 78 -9.23 13.23 23.08
C TRP A 78 -9.63 14.07 21.87
N GLU A 79 -9.59 15.39 22.01
CA GLU A 79 -9.68 16.29 20.86
C GLU A 79 -8.59 15.95 19.84
N TYR A 80 -8.97 15.92 18.57
CA TYR A 80 -8.05 15.59 17.48
C TYR A 80 -8.11 16.63 16.37
N ARG A 81 -7.11 16.63 15.53
CA ARG A 81 -7.09 17.37 14.27
C ARG A 81 -6.56 16.49 13.16
N ILE A 82 -6.98 16.79 11.94
CA ILE A 82 -6.43 16.18 10.74
C ILE A 82 -5.31 17.07 10.24
N THR A 83 -4.11 16.50 10.14
CA THR A 83 -2.90 17.20 9.65
C THR A 83 -2.34 16.49 8.43
N SER A 84 -1.38 17.11 7.73
CA SER A 84 -0.74 16.53 6.56
C SER A 84 0.74 16.79 6.58
N ASP A 85 1.54 15.78 6.24
CA ASP A 85 2.98 15.93 6.04
C ASP A 85 3.30 16.53 4.65
N ASP A 86 4.58 16.78 4.40
CA ASP A 86 5.06 17.30 3.13
C ASP A 86 4.83 16.37 1.94
N SER A 87 4.65 15.07 2.18
CA SER A 87 4.31 14.08 1.17
C SER A 87 2.81 13.98 0.92
N GLY A 88 2.00 14.83 1.60
CA GLY A 88 0.55 14.85 1.51
C GLY A 88 -0.14 13.68 2.20
N ASN A 89 0.58 12.94 3.02
CA ASN A 89 -0.04 11.96 3.88
C ASN A 89 -0.85 12.67 4.95
N ARG A 90 -2.11 12.34 5.05
CA ARG A 90 -2.98 12.87 6.11
C ARG A 90 -2.92 11.96 7.34
N MET A 91 -3.10 12.56 8.50
CA MET A 91 -3.09 11.85 9.77
C MET A 91 -4.04 12.46 10.78
N ILE A 92 -4.55 11.63 11.66
CA ILE A 92 -5.26 12.04 12.86
C ILE A 92 -4.20 12.28 13.91
N TYR A 93 -4.12 13.52 14.42
CA TYR A 93 -3.24 13.86 15.53
C TYR A 93 -4.06 14.21 16.76
N MET A 94 -3.69 13.65 17.89
CA MET A 94 -4.21 14.01 19.19
C MET A 94 -3.10 14.05 20.24
N GLU A 95 -3.29 14.91 21.23
CA GLU A 95 -2.35 15.11 22.33
C GLU A 95 -3.11 15.26 23.63
N GLY A 96 -2.56 14.67 24.70
CA GLY A 96 -3.12 14.75 26.03
C GLY A 96 -2.09 14.46 27.11
N ARG A 97 -2.56 14.28 28.34
CA ARG A 97 -1.73 13.86 29.46
C ARG A 97 -2.16 12.48 29.94
N GLY A 98 -1.18 11.68 30.32
CA GLY A 98 -1.39 10.30 30.74
C GLY A 98 -1.81 9.37 29.61
N GLN A 99 -2.47 8.28 29.98
CA GLN A 99 -3.01 7.29 29.06
C GLN A 99 -4.34 7.79 28.46
N PRO A 100 -4.58 7.65 27.14
CA PRO A 100 -5.88 7.92 26.57
C PRO A 100 -6.98 7.08 27.23
N PRO A 101 -8.11 7.69 27.66
CA PRO A 101 -9.10 7.01 28.51
C PRO A 101 -10.00 6.01 27.78
N ALA A 102 -9.95 5.97 26.43
CA ALA A 102 -10.73 5.08 25.59
C ALA A 102 -9.97 4.74 24.31
N PRO A 103 -10.36 3.70 23.55
CA PRO A 103 -9.82 3.42 22.24
C PRO A 103 -10.07 4.57 21.25
N LEU A 104 -9.24 4.62 20.20
CA LEU A 104 -9.54 5.39 18.97
C LEU A 104 -10.05 4.43 17.91
N THR A 105 -11.16 4.79 17.28
CA THR A 105 -11.71 4.02 16.17
C THR A 105 -11.97 4.93 14.96
N VAL A 106 -11.51 4.51 13.80
CA VAL A 106 -11.73 5.19 12.52
C VAL A 106 -12.51 4.24 11.60
N ARG A 107 -13.73 4.62 11.21
CA ARG A 107 -14.58 3.86 10.28
C ARG A 107 -14.87 4.69 9.04
N PHE A 108 -14.75 4.07 7.89
CA PHE A 108 -15.03 4.74 6.62
C PHE A 108 -15.42 3.72 5.55
N ASP A 109 -16.25 4.17 4.62
CA ASP A 109 -16.56 3.42 3.43
C ASP A 109 -15.49 3.69 2.36
N VAL A 110 -15.07 2.65 1.66
CA VAL A 110 -14.10 2.78 0.58
C VAL A 110 -14.54 2.01 -0.67
N GLU A 111 -14.47 2.69 -1.82
CA GLU A 111 -14.57 2.07 -3.14
C GLU A 111 -13.17 1.99 -3.75
N ARG A 112 -12.68 0.79 -3.92
CA ARG A 112 -11.41 0.52 -4.58
C ARG A 112 -11.66 0.05 -6.01
N LEU A 113 -11.07 0.76 -6.96
CA LEU A 113 -11.09 0.44 -8.37
C LEU A 113 -9.76 -0.24 -8.75
N PRO A 114 -9.77 -1.25 -9.62
CA PRO A 114 -8.53 -1.75 -10.19
C PRO A 114 -7.87 -0.67 -11.04
N TYR A 115 -6.54 -0.58 -10.99
CA TYR A 115 -5.74 0.27 -11.86
C TYR A 115 -5.19 -0.57 -13.02
N ARG A 116 -5.38 -0.12 -14.27
CA ARG A 116 -4.99 -0.88 -15.48
C ARG A 116 -4.07 -0.09 -16.41
N GLY A 117 -3.14 0.68 -15.85
CA GLY A 117 -2.10 1.36 -16.64
C GLY A 117 -2.57 2.58 -17.44
N VAL A 118 -3.82 2.98 -17.32
CA VAL A 118 -4.34 4.21 -17.93
C VAL A 118 -4.70 5.18 -16.82
N PRO A 119 -4.02 6.34 -16.71
CA PRO A 119 -4.44 7.39 -15.78
C PRO A 119 -5.89 7.79 -16.11
N ARG A 120 -6.72 7.84 -15.11
CA ARG A 120 -8.05 8.44 -15.26
C ARG A 120 -7.87 9.95 -15.30
N SER A 121 -8.22 10.56 -16.41
CA SER A 121 -8.04 11.99 -16.64
C SER A 121 -8.70 12.85 -15.55
N GLY A 122 -7.97 13.82 -15.03
CA GLY A 122 -8.52 14.89 -14.20
C GLY A 122 -8.17 14.83 -12.71
N PHE A 123 -7.36 13.89 -12.26
CA PHE A 123 -6.93 13.84 -10.88
C PHE A 123 -5.42 14.15 -10.77
N THR A 124 -5.08 15.36 -10.36
CA THR A 124 -3.71 15.73 -9.97
C THR A 124 -3.72 16.23 -8.54
N ARG A 125 -2.72 15.87 -7.75
CA ARG A 125 -2.57 16.28 -6.35
C ARG A 125 -1.64 17.48 -6.18
N GLY A 126 -1.47 18.27 -7.20
CA GLY A 126 -0.56 19.39 -7.16
C GLY A 126 0.90 18.98 -6.94
N GLY A 127 1.64 19.70 -6.11
CA GLY A 127 3.07 19.46 -5.86
C GLY A 127 3.44 18.11 -5.25
N ILE A 128 2.46 17.33 -4.73
CA ILE A 128 2.68 15.99 -4.17
C ILE A 128 2.99 14.98 -5.29
N ASP A 129 2.45 15.20 -6.47
CA ASP A 129 2.69 14.34 -7.63
C ASP A 129 3.94 14.76 -8.43
N ASP A 130 4.67 15.82 -7.98
CA ASP A 130 5.94 16.20 -8.59
C ASP A 130 6.97 15.08 -8.44
N PRO A 131 7.41 14.47 -9.57
CA PRO A 131 8.35 13.35 -9.53
C PRO A 131 9.73 13.71 -8.96
N GLN A 132 10.14 14.98 -9.02
CA GLN A 132 11.45 15.42 -8.53
C GLN A 132 11.59 15.18 -7.02
N ARG A 133 10.51 15.21 -6.28
CA ARG A 133 10.49 14.93 -4.83
C ARG A 133 10.86 13.48 -4.47
N TYR A 134 10.78 12.59 -5.45
CA TYR A 134 10.99 11.16 -5.26
C TYR A 134 12.26 10.66 -5.98
N LEU A 135 13.25 11.54 -6.15
CA LEU A 135 14.59 11.20 -6.61
C LEU A 135 15.59 11.05 -5.43
N ASP A 136 15.25 11.60 -4.27
CA ASP A 136 16.11 11.52 -3.09
C ASP A 136 16.14 10.09 -2.53
N ALA A 137 17.35 9.67 -2.12
CA ALA A 137 17.58 8.36 -1.52
C ALA A 137 16.95 8.24 -0.13
N PRO A 138 15.99 7.34 0.10
CA PRO A 138 15.59 6.99 1.44
C PRO A 138 16.75 6.37 2.22
N ARG A 139 16.81 6.60 3.52
CA ARG A 139 17.91 6.17 4.41
C ARG A 139 18.31 4.69 4.28
N LEU A 140 17.34 3.81 4.04
CA LEU A 140 17.54 2.37 3.85
C LEU A 140 17.65 1.94 2.38
N ILE A 141 17.76 2.90 1.45
CA ILE A 141 17.89 2.68 0.01
C ILE A 141 19.05 3.54 -0.51
N PRO A 142 20.31 3.23 -0.15
CA PRO A 142 21.46 3.99 -0.64
C PRO A 142 21.60 3.81 -2.15
N LEU A 143 21.86 4.92 -2.87
CA LEU A 143 22.00 4.93 -4.33
C LEU A 143 23.45 4.82 -4.80
N GLN A 144 24.35 4.40 -3.93
CA GLN A 144 25.77 4.22 -4.23
C GLN A 144 26.23 2.79 -3.87
N GLY A 145 27.24 2.29 -4.56
CA GLY A 145 27.78 0.94 -4.34
C GLY A 145 26.81 -0.14 -4.83
N THR A 146 26.53 -1.13 -3.99
CA THR A 146 25.81 -2.36 -4.36
C THR A 146 24.53 -2.15 -5.16
N ILE A 147 23.72 -1.15 -4.84
CA ILE A 147 22.43 -0.95 -5.50
C ILE A 147 22.60 -0.29 -6.87
N SER A 148 23.49 0.71 -7.00
CA SER A 148 23.79 1.31 -8.31
C SER A 148 24.51 0.32 -9.23
N GLU A 149 25.49 -0.42 -8.72
CA GLU A 149 26.18 -1.47 -9.48
C GLU A 149 25.18 -2.53 -9.99
N LEU A 150 24.24 -2.94 -9.15
CA LEU A 150 23.17 -3.85 -9.56
C LEU A 150 22.27 -3.24 -10.63
N ALA A 151 21.91 -1.96 -10.51
CA ALA A 151 21.08 -1.28 -11.50
C ALA A 151 21.79 -1.17 -12.85
N GLU A 152 23.10 -0.84 -12.85
CA GLU A 152 23.95 -0.83 -14.03
C GLU A 152 24.01 -2.22 -14.70
N ASP A 153 24.29 -3.27 -13.91
CA ASP A 153 24.40 -4.65 -14.41
C ASP A 153 23.10 -5.15 -15.02
N VAL A 154 21.95 -4.90 -14.36
CA VAL A 154 20.62 -5.32 -14.84
C VAL A 154 20.16 -4.48 -16.02
N GLY A 155 20.56 -3.22 -16.08
CA GLY A 155 20.25 -2.27 -17.15
C GLY A 155 21.25 -2.29 -18.32
N ASP A 156 22.29 -3.11 -18.29
CA ASP A 156 23.33 -3.13 -19.34
C ASP A 156 22.72 -3.41 -20.72
N GLY A 157 23.14 -2.59 -21.68
CA GLY A 157 22.64 -2.65 -23.07
C GLY A 157 21.21 -2.12 -23.27
N LEU A 158 20.50 -1.72 -22.22
CA LEU A 158 19.16 -1.13 -22.33
C LEU A 158 19.25 0.39 -22.45
N SER A 159 18.55 0.96 -23.43
CA SER A 159 18.64 2.39 -23.76
C SER A 159 17.43 3.21 -23.26
N SER A 160 16.26 2.59 -23.08
CA SER A 160 15.07 3.30 -22.65
C SER A 160 14.75 3.08 -21.17
N ARG A 161 14.17 4.10 -20.53
CA ARG A 161 13.69 4.00 -19.15
C ARG A 161 12.67 2.87 -18.98
N SER A 162 11.81 2.67 -19.97
CA SER A 162 10.79 1.61 -19.91
C SER A 162 11.40 0.21 -19.92
N GLU A 163 12.46 -0.02 -20.73
CA GLU A 163 13.18 -1.30 -20.73
C GLU A 163 13.89 -1.54 -19.40
N LYS A 164 14.57 -0.51 -18.85
CA LYS A 164 15.25 -0.60 -17.55
C LYS A 164 14.26 -0.92 -16.42
N ILE A 165 13.14 -0.20 -16.34
CA ILE A 165 12.11 -0.44 -15.31
C ILE A 165 11.54 -1.86 -15.40
N TRP A 166 11.27 -2.35 -16.62
CA TRP A 166 10.85 -3.73 -16.81
C TRP A 166 11.91 -4.72 -16.36
N ALA A 167 13.19 -4.48 -16.68
CA ALA A 167 14.31 -5.33 -16.29
C ALA A 167 14.48 -5.37 -14.76
N PHE A 168 14.36 -4.23 -14.07
CA PHE A 168 14.42 -4.15 -12.60
C PHE A 168 13.26 -4.91 -11.93
N TYR A 169 12.05 -4.72 -12.44
CA TYR A 169 10.89 -5.47 -11.97
C TYR A 169 11.06 -6.99 -12.20
N ASP A 170 11.49 -7.39 -13.39
CA ASP A 170 11.73 -8.79 -13.75
C ASP A 170 12.85 -9.40 -12.89
N TYR A 171 13.91 -8.64 -12.62
CA TYR A 171 14.98 -9.07 -11.73
C TYR A 171 14.45 -9.34 -10.33
N VAL A 172 13.71 -8.40 -9.71
CA VAL A 172 13.12 -8.58 -8.38
C VAL A 172 12.17 -9.76 -8.36
N TYR A 173 11.28 -9.87 -9.35
CA TYR A 173 10.36 -11.00 -9.50
C TYR A 173 11.07 -12.35 -9.53
N ARG A 174 12.17 -12.47 -10.29
CA ARG A 174 12.87 -13.75 -10.47
C ARG A 174 13.79 -14.10 -9.31
N THR A 175 14.43 -13.12 -8.70
CA THR A 175 15.47 -13.38 -7.71
C THR A 175 14.99 -13.38 -6.28
N MET A 176 13.96 -12.59 -5.96
CA MET A 176 13.44 -12.49 -4.60
C MET A 176 12.47 -13.64 -4.26
N SER A 177 12.55 -14.12 -3.02
CA SER A 177 11.62 -15.07 -2.43
C SER A 177 10.81 -14.41 -1.32
N TYR A 178 9.47 -14.60 -1.31
CA TYR A 178 8.63 -14.11 -0.21
C TYR A 178 8.81 -15.00 1.01
N ASP A 179 9.76 -14.66 1.86
CA ASP A 179 10.16 -15.43 3.04
C ASP A 179 10.45 -14.50 4.22
N LYS A 180 9.73 -14.71 5.30
CA LYS A 180 9.82 -13.97 6.58
C LYS A 180 10.56 -14.76 7.66
N SER A 181 11.31 -15.78 7.32
CA SER A 181 12.09 -16.54 8.29
C SER A 181 13.33 -15.76 8.76
N GLY A 182 13.77 -16.01 10.00
CA GLY A 182 14.94 -15.34 10.58
C GLY A 182 14.73 -13.86 10.86
N THR A 183 15.77 -13.06 10.74
CA THR A 183 15.82 -11.63 11.07
C THR A 183 16.22 -10.78 9.88
N GLY A 184 16.02 -9.44 9.96
CA GLY A 184 16.46 -8.46 8.97
C GLY A 184 15.42 -8.10 7.90
N TRP A 185 14.45 -8.99 7.62
CA TRP A 185 13.38 -8.73 6.67
C TRP A 185 12.37 -7.69 7.18
N GLY A 186 11.63 -7.10 6.26
CA GLY A 186 10.51 -6.19 6.56
C GLY A 186 10.91 -4.75 6.86
N ARG A 187 12.21 -4.45 6.88
CA ARG A 187 12.71 -3.09 7.06
C ARG A 187 12.76 -2.32 5.74
N GLY A 188 12.74 -3.02 4.62
CA GLY A 188 12.98 -2.43 3.32
C GLY A 188 14.39 -1.84 3.21
N ASP A 189 15.36 -2.52 3.74
CA ASP A 189 16.77 -2.26 3.53
C ASP A 189 17.17 -2.88 2.19
N ALA A 190 17.45 -2.03 1.20
CA ALA A 190 17.70 -2.48 -0.17
C ALA A 190 18.96 -3.30 -0.28
N ILE A 191 20.02 -3.00 0.51
CA ILE A 191 21.25 -3.81 0.54
C ILE A 191 20.95 -5.18 1.11
N TRP A 192 20.25 -5.24 2.26
CA TRP A 192 19.87 -6.52 2.87
C TRP A 192 19.04 -7.37 1.92
N ALA A 193 18.07 -6.78 1.21
CA ALA A 193 17.25 -7.47 0.22
C ALA A 193 18.07 -7.96 -0.96
N CYS A 194 19.01 -7.15 -1.44
CA CYS A 194 19.94 -7.52 -2.49
C CYS A 194 20.81 -8.73 -2.10
N ASP A 195 21.37 -8.73 -0.90
CA ASP A 195 22.27 -9.81 -0.45
C ASP A 195 21.53 -11.11 -0.16
N ASN A 196 20.36 -11.01 0.50
CA ASN A 196 19.62 -12.17 0.99
C ASN A 196 18.61 -12.74 -0.03
N LYS A 197 18.22 -11.99 -1.07
CA LYS A 197 17.28 -12.37 -2.11
C LYS A 197 15.93 -12.88 -1.56
N ARG A 198 15.49 -12.34 -0.42
CA ARG A 198 14.25 -12.72 0.27
C ARG A 198 13.73 -11.57 1.12
N GLY A 199 12.51 -11.72 1.63
CA GLY A 199 11.88 -10.77 2.53
C GLY A 199 10.36 -10.70 2.31
N ASN A 200 9.74 -9.64 2.81
CA ASN A 200 8.35 -9.33 2.57
C ASN A 200 8.18 -8.27 1.46
N CYS A 201 6.95 -7.78 1.28
CA CYS A 201 6.65 -6.75 0.27
C CYS A 201 7.55 -5.51 0.39
N THR A 202 7.91 -5.07 1.62
CA THR A 202 8.75 -3.90 1.83
C THR A 202 10.14 -4.08 1.24
N ASP A 203 10.73 -5.27 1.42
CA ASP A 203 12.08 -5.60 0.92
C ASP A 203 12.10 -5.71 -0.61
N PHE A 204 11.08 -6.36 -1.19
CA PHE A 204 10.91 -6.44 -2.65
C PHE A 204 10.87 -5.05 -3.29
N HIS A 205 10.01 -4.17 -2.75
CA HIS A 205 9.79 -2.87 -3.36
C HIS A 205 10.92 -1.88 -3.08
N SER A 206 11.64 -2.02 -1.96
CA SER A 206 12.84 -1.21 -1.70
C SER A 206 13.98 -1.53 -2.67
N LEU A 207 14.17 -2.81 -3.01
CA LEU A 207 15.17 -3.20 -4.02
C LEU A 207 14.80 -2.64 -5.40
N PHE A 208 13.54 -2.73 -5.82
CA PHE A 208 13.05 -2.14 -7.07
C PHE A 208 13.24 -0.62 -7.09
N ILE A 209 12.80 0.08 -6.03
CA ILE A 209 12.90 1.53 -5.90
C ILE A 209 14.37 1.96 -5.98
N GLY A 210 15.27 1.24 -5.29
CA GLY A 210 16.70 1.55 -5.30
C GLY A 210 17.31 1.49 -6.71
N MET A 211 17.03 0.43 -7.47
CA MET A 211 17.49 0.33 -8.87
C MET A 211 16.89 1.44 -9.75
N ALA A 212 15.59 1.76 -9.59
CA ALA A 212 14.97 2.82 -10.37
C ALA A 212 15.59 4.19 -10.08
N LEU A 213 15.79 4.53 -8.80
CA LEU A 213 16.38 5.80 -8.38
C LEU A 213 17.87 5.90 -8.80
N SER A 214 18.63 4.81 -8.82
CA SER A 214 20.02 4.79 -9.29
C SER A 214 20.15 5.16 -10.78
N GLU A 215 19.06 5.06 -11.52
CA GLU A 215 18.95 5.42 -12.95
C GLU A 215 18.14 6.70 -13.19
N ASP A 216 18.05 7.57 -12.18
CA ASP A 216 17.30 8.82 -12.23
C ASP A 216 15.83 8.64 -12.66
N ILE A 217 15.22 7.49 -12.33
CA ILE A 217 13.80 7.23 -12.55
C ILE A 217 13.07 7.42 -11.23
N PRO A 218 12.23 8.46 -11.09
CA PRO A 218 11.51 8.70 -9.85
C PRO A 218 10.66 7.49 -9.48
N ALA A 219 10.80 7.03 -8.25
CA ALA A 219 10.06 5.90 -7.72
C ALA A 219 9.70 6.12 -6.26
N ARG A 220 8.51 5.66 -5.86
CA ARG A 220 8.00 5.87 -4.51
C ARG A 220 7.38 4.63 -3.90
N PHE A 221 7.45 4.58 -2.59
CA PHE A 221 6.85 3.53 -1.78
C PHE A 221 5.41 3.88 -1.45
N VAL A 222 4.50 2.92 -1.57
CA VAL A 222 3.09 3.06 -1.23
C VAL A 222 2.70 1.95 -0.28
N ILE A 223 1.94 2.29 0.77
CA ILE A 223 1.55 1.33 1.79
C ILE A 223 0.08 1.46 2.17
N GLY A 224 -0.52 0.33 2.50
CA GLY A 224 -1.90 0.22 2.90
C GLY A 224 -2.20 -1.16 3.48
N PHE A 225 -3.43 -1.62 3.31
CA PHE A 225 -3.87 -2.93 3.81
C PHE A 225 -4.40 -3.79 2.67
N PRO A 226 -4.08 -5.09 2.65
CA PRO A 226 -4.71 -6.01 1.71
C PRO A 226 -6.16 -6.26 2.13
N LEU A 227 -7.05 -6.37 1.17
CA LEU A 227 -8.40 -6.87 1.39
C LEU A 227 -8.42 -8.37 1.05
N PRO A 228 -8.70 -9.24 2.01
CA PRO A 228 -8.82 -10.69 1.76
C PRO A 228 -9.81 -10.98 0.64
N SER A 229 -9.59 -12.10 -0.06
CA SER A 229 -10.44 -12.50 -1.19
C SER A 229 -11.83 -12.98 -0.77
N GLU A 230 -11.97 -13.34 0.51
CA GLU A 230 -13.24 -13.78 1.06
C GLU A 230 -14.28 -12.65 0.98
N PRO A 231 -15.51 -12.94 0.50
CA PRO A 231 -16.56 -11.93 0.37
C PRO A 231 -17.18 -11.52 1.70
N GLU A 232 -16.89 -12.24 2.78
CA GLU A 232 -17.46 -12.01 4.12
C GLU A 232 -16.65 -10.97 4.90
N ALA A 233 -17.24 -10.43 5.95
CA ALA A 233 -16.56 -9.55 6.90
C ALA A 233 -15.39 -10.28 7.58
N GLY A 234 -14.30 -9.56 7.83
CA GLY A 234 -13.13 -10.20 8.43
C GLY A 234 -12.09 -9.24 9.00
N SER A 235 -11.11 -9.84 9.65
CA SER A 235 -9.94 -9.12 10.16
C SER A 235 -8.81 -9.12 9.12
N ILE A 236 -8.00 -8.06 9.16
CA ILE A 236 -6.82 -7.91 8.31
C ILE A 236 -5.57 -8.08 9.18
N GLY A 237 -4.76 -9.08 8.84
CA GLY A 237 -3.62 -9.49 9.68
C GLY A 237 -2.40 -8.57 9.63
N GLY A 238 -2.35 -7.59 8.74
CA GLY A 238 -1.23 -6.66 8.61
C GLY A 238 -1.23 -5.88 7.30
N TYR A 239 -0.22 -5.04 7.13
CA TYR A 239 -0.09 -4.17 5.97
C TYR A 239 0.33 -4.92 4.69
N HIS A 240 0.09 -4.26 3.57
CA HIS A 240 0.68 -4.56 2.28
C HIS A 240 1.23 -3.28 1.64
N CYS A 241 2.31 -3.41 0.88
CA CYS A 241 2.91 -2.28 0.18
C CYS A 241 3.21 -2.63 -1.27
N TRP A 242 3.37 -1.61 -2.09
CA TRP A 242 3.79 -1.71 -3.49
C TRP A 242 4.68 -0.53 -3.85
N ALA A 243 5.16 -0.47 -5.06
CA ALA A 243 5.92 0.66 -5.55
C ALA A 243 5.20 1.33 -6.73
N GLU A 244 5.51 2.60 -6.94
CA GLU A 244 5.15 3.33 -8.14
C GLU A 244 6.41 3.96 -8.74
N PHE A 245 6.53 3.96 -10.06
CA PHE A 245 7.55 4.70 -10.80
C PHE A 245 6.89 5.75 -11.68
N PHE A 246 7.63 6.80 -12.01
CA PHE A 246 7.10 7.88 -12.84
C PHE A 246 7.43 7.68 -14.32
N ASP A 247 6.39 7.71 -15.13
CA ASP A 247 6.46 7.76 -16.59
C ASP A 247 6.01 9.14 -17.08
N ALA A 248 6.82 9.79 -17.92
CA ALA A 248 6.55 11.18 -18.34
C ALA A 248 5.24 11.35 -19.14
N GLN A 249 4.71 10.29 -19.74
CA GLN A 249 3.48 10.32 -20.53
C GLN A 249 2.25 9.86 -19.74
N ARG A 250 2.45 8.93 -18.78
CA ARG A 250 1.37 8.26 -18.06
C ARG A 250 1.29 8.64 -16.58
N GLY A 251 2.27 9.39 -16.06
CA GLY A 251 2.34 9.72 -14.64
C GLY A 251 2.84 8.56 -13.77
N TRP A 252 2.32 8.43 -12.56
CA TRP A 252 2.71 7.40 -11.61
C TRP A 252 2.11 6.04 -11.97
N ILE A 253 2.98 5.06 -12.22
CA ILE A 253 2.65 3.70 -12.65
C ILE A 253 2.96 2.72 -11.53
N PRO A 254 1.97 1.97 -11.02
CA PRO A 254 2.21 1.02 -9.94
C PRO A 254 2.81 -0.29 -10.44
N ILE A 255 3.61 -0.91 -9.57
CA ILE A 255 4.05 -2.31 -9.68
C ILE A 255 3.93 -3.02 -8.34
N ASP A 256 3.67 -4.31 -8.36
CA ASP A 256 3.69 -5.16 -7.16
C ASP A 256 4.46 -6.46 -7.44
N ALA A 257 5.78 -6.40 -7.29
CA ALA A 257 6.67 -7.53 -7.54
C ALA A 257 6.43 -8.69 -6.55
N SER A 258 6.00 -8.37 -5.32
CA SER A 258 5.79 -9.35 -4.27
C SER A 258 4.52 -10.19 -4.48
N GLU A 259 3.39 -9.57 -4.85
CA GLU A 259 2.17 -10.31 -5.21
C GLU A 259 2.34 -11.06 -6.54
N ALA A 260 2.97 -10.41 -7.52
CA ALA A 260 3.35 -11.07 -8.78
C ALA A 260 4.10 -12.37 -8.53
N ARG A 261 5.09 -12.34 -7.62
CA ARG A 261 5.89 -13.51 -7.25
C ARG A 261 5.07 -14.59 -6.55
N LYS A 262 4.26 -14.20 -5.56
CA LYS A 262 3.41 -15.13 -4.81
C LYS A 262 2.38 -15.83 -5.69
N ARG A 263 1.80 -15.10 -6.64
CA ARG A 263 0.73 -15.61 -7.51
C ARG A 263 1.22 -16.18 -8.84
N GLY A 264 2.52 -16.04 -9.18
CA GLY A 264 3.05 -16.44 -10.48
C GLY A 264 2.53 -15.60 -11.66
N GLN A 265 2.07 -14.38 -11.40
CA GLN A 265 1.38 -13.51 -12.35
C GLN A 265 2.23 -12.27 -12.71
N LYS A 266 3.44 -12.47 -13.22
CA LYS A 266 4.42 -11.41 -13.46
C LYS A 266 3.85 -10.22 -14.23
N THR A 267 3.23 -10.44 -15.36
CA THR A 267 2.75 -9.36 -16.24
C THR A 267 1.52 -8.65 -15.72
N ALA A 268 0.69 -9.30 -14.90
CA ALA A 268 -0.53 -8.73 -14.36
C ALA A 268 -0.26 -7.60 -13.34
N TYR A 269 0.85 -7.67 -12.62
CA TYR A 269 1.22 -6.71 -11.57
C TYR A 269 2.26 -5.67 -12.00
N PHE A 270 2.54 -5.56 -13.29
CA PHE A 270 3.37 -4.51 -13.88
C PHE A 270 2.50 -3.47 -14.56
N GLY A 271 2.44 -2.27 -14.01
CA GLY A 271 1.60 -1.20 -14.52
C GLY A 271 0.11 -1.37 -14.21
N ALA A 272 -0.25 -2.32 -13.33
CA ALA A 272 -1.62 -2.56 -12.92
C ALA A 272 -1.70 -3.08 -11.48
N LEU A 273 -2.80 -2.79 -10.81
CA LEU A 273 -3.13 -3.28 -9.47
C LEU A 273 -4.59 -3.69 -9.38
N PRO A 274 -4.92 -4.79 -8.70
CA PRO A 274 -6.29 -5.19 -8.45
C PRO A 274 -6.99 -4.30 -7.41
N ASN A 275 -8.28 -4.54 -7.20
CA ASN A 275 -9.12 -3.85 -6.22
C ASN A 275 -8.96 -4.36 -4.76
N ASP A 276 -7.99 -5.24 -4.51
CA ASP A 276 -7.82 -6.00 -3.27
C ASP A 276 -6.97 -5.30 -2.20
N ARG A 277 -6.97 -3.96 -2.18
CA ARG A 277 -6.16 -3.18 -1.24
C ARG A 277 -6.75 -1.81 -0.91
N VAL A 278 -6.50 -1.32 0.29
CA VAL A 278 -6.83 0.05 0.71
C VAL A 278 -5.54 0.80 0.97
N GLN A 279 -5.32 1.90 0.23
CA GLN A 279 -4.14 2.74 0.36
C GLN A 279 -4.27 3.72 1.53
N PHE A 280 -3.18 3.95 2.25
CA PHE A 280 -3.09 4.92 3.33
C PHE A 280 -2.01 5.97 3.10
N THR A 281 -0.74 5.59 3.04
CA THR A 281 0.35 6.57 2.98
C THR A 281 1.36 6.29 1.85
N LEU A 282 2.13 7.33 1.55
CA LEU A 282 3.20 7.34 0.54
C LEU A 282 4.53 7.69 1.19
N GLY A 283 5.61 7.19 0.61
CA GLY A 283 6.96 7.63 0.93
C GLY A 283 7.63 6.85 2.06
N ARG A 284 8.86 7.24 2.28
CA ARG A 284 9.76 6.69 3.31
C ARG A 284 10.41 7.85 4.08
N ASP A 285 10.94 7.54 5.25
CA ASP A 285 11.60 8.52 6.14
C ASP A 285 10.73 9.75 6.45
N LEU A 286 9.47 9.48 6.79
CA LEU A 286 8.43 10.47 6.95
C LEU A 286 8.57 11.26 8.24
N THR A 287 8.46 12.58 8.13
CA THR A 287 8.24 13.48 9.26
C THR A 287 6.76 13.80 9.34
N LEU A 288 6.14 13.46 10.46
CA LEU A 288 4.70 13.66 10.68
C LEU A 288 4.38 15.13 10.97
N GLU A 289 3.08 15.49 10.98
CA GLU A 289 2.63 16.83 11.35
C GLU A 289 1.65 16.78 12.54
N PRO A 290 1.99 17.40 13.71
CA PRO A 290 3.28 18.01 14.01
C PRO A 290 4.43 17.00 14.08
N PRO A 291 5.70 17.44 13.93
CA PRO A 291 6.84 16.54 13.95
C PRO A 291 6.94 15.70 15.22
N GLN A 292 7.22 14.42 15.05
CA GLN A 292 7.57 13.51 16.14
C GLN A 292 9.00 13.78 16.64
N ASP A 293 9.25 13.51 17.92
CA ASP A 293 10.56 13.71 18.54
C ASP A 293 11.50 12.53 18.29
N SER A 294 10.95 11.34 18.07
CA SER A 294 11.70 10.08 17.87
C SER A 294 12.38 9.91 16.51
N GLY A 295 12.35 10.96 15.66
CA GLY A 295 12.95 10.98 14.33
C GLY A 295 12.06 10.38 13.24
N PRO A 296 12.52 10.46 11.96
CA PRO A 296 11.69 10.10 10.80
C PRO A 296 11.26 8.64 10.82
N LEU A 297 10.00 8.40 10.43
CA LEU A 297 9.42 7.06 10.31
C LEU A 297 9.82 6.42 8.98
N ASN A 298 10.29 5.18 9.05
CA ASN A 298 10.60 4.41 7.85
C ASN A 298 9.41 4.30 6.88
N TYR A 299 8.20 4.11 7.43
CA TYR A 299 6.89 4.20 6.76
C TYR A 299 5.82 4.41 7.83
N PHE A 300 4.63 4.89 7.42
CA PHE A 300 3.57 5.23 8.35
C PHE A 300 2.28 4.48 7.98
N ILE A 301 1.97 3.42 8.74
CA ILE A 301 0.76 2.58 8.57
C ILE A 301 0.16 2.16 9.91
N TYR A 302 0.97 2.06 10.94
CA TYR A 302 0.58 1.78 12.33
C TYR A 302 0.54 3.07 13.13
N PRO A 303 -0.19 3.10 14.27
CA PRO A 303 -0.19 4.28 15.13
C PRO A 303 1.24 4.58 15.61
N HIS A 304 1.60 5.86 15.56
CA HIS A 304 2.82 6.35 16.19
C HIS A 304 2.43 7.02 17.49
N VAL A 305 3.01 6.56 18.60
CA VAL A 305 2.73 7.07 19.93
C VAL A 305 4.03 7.47 20.59
N GLU A 306 4.05 8.65 21.17
CA GLU A 306 5.16 9.14 21.99
C GLU A 306 4.67 9.56 23.38
N ILE A 307 5.44 9.19 24.40
CA ILE A 307 5.29 9.66 25.77
C ILE A 307 6.54 10.43 26.12
N ASP A 308 6.41 11.72 26.42
CA ASP A 308 7.51 12.65 26.71
C ASP A 308 8.62 12.63 25.63
N GLY A 309 8.21 12.49 24.35
CA GLY A 309 9.10 12.44 23.19
C GLY A 309 9.70 11.07 22.88
N GLU A 310 9.45 10.08 23.72
CA GLU A 310 9.93 8.72 23.47
C GLU A 310 8.87 7.85 22.83
N ARG A 311 9.24 7.16 21.73
CA ARG A 311 8.35 6.25 21.03
C ARG A 311 7.92 5.07 21.92
N ARG A 312 6.61 4.78 21.88
CA ARG A 312 6.03 3.59 22.51
C ARG A 312 5.41 2.69 21.43
N PRO A 313 5.73 1.40 21.43
CA PRO A 313 5.09 0.45 20.52
C PRO A 313 3.58 0.41 20.77
N MET A 314 2.79 0.50 19.71
CA MET A 314 1.33 0.40 19.80
C MET A 314 0.81 -0.56 18.74
N LYS A 315 -0.17 -1.37 19.13
CA LYS A 315 -0.88 -2.28 18.22
C LYS A 315 -2.17 -1.63 17.76
N ALA A 316 -2.59 -2.00 16.55
CA ALA A 316 -3.91 -1.67 16.03
C ALA A 316 -4.57 -2.92 15.47
N LYS A 317 -5.90 -2.90 15.41
CA LYS A 317 -6.72 -3.93 14.78
C LYS A 317 -7.35 -3.34 13.55
N PHE A 318 -7.47 -4.16 12.50
CA PHE A 318 -8.05 -3.78 11.23
C PHE A 318 -9.09 -4.80 10.84
N SER A 319 -10.23 -4.31 10.39
CA SER A 319 -11.30 -5.16 9.89
C SER A 319 -12.01 -4.51 8.72
N TYR A 320 -12.76 -5.29 7.97
CA TYR A 320 -13.58 -4.82 6.88
C TYR A 320 -14.92 -5.56 6.86
N GLU A 321 -15.93 -4.86 6.36
CA GLU A 321 -17.27 -5.41 6.06
C GLU A 321 -17.61 -5.09 4.60
N PRO A 322 -18.02 -6.08 3.79
CA PRO A 322 -18.46 -5.82 2.43
C PRO A 322 -19.69 -4.92 2.40
N LEU A 323 -19.70 -3.97 1.47
CA LEU A 323 -20.86 -3.13 1.18
C LEU A 323 -21.58 -3.64 -0.07
N ALA A 324 -22.88 -3.46 -0.10
CA ALA A 324 -23.69 -3.81 -1.27
C ALA A 324 -23.27 -2.96 -2.49
N ASP A 325 -23.31 -3.52 -3.68
CA ASP A 325 -22.97 -2.84 -4.94
C ASP A 325 -23.80 -1.58 -5.21
N SER A 326 -24.99 -1.50 -4.63
CA SER A 326 -25.89 -0.33 -4.72
C SER A 326 -25.44 0.87 -3.86
N VAL A 327 -24.46 0.69 -2.96
CA VAL A 327 -23.94 1.79 -2.13
C VAL A 327 -23.11 2.72 -2.99
N VAL A 328 -23.52 3.98 -3.07
CA VAL A 328 -22.74 5.04 -3.74
C VAL A 328 -21.84 5.69 -2.70
N ILE A 329 -20.54 5.64 -2.95
CA ILE A 329 -19.55 6.29 -2.09
C ILE A 329 -19.23 7.64 -2.70
N GLU A 330 -19.67 8.71 -2.03
CA GLU A 330 -19.26 10.07 -2.36
C GLU A 330 -17.87 10.35 -1.78
N ASP A 331 -16.97 10.90 -2.59
CA ASP A 331 -15.60 11.18 -2.18
C ASP A 331 -15.54 12.33 -1.19
N ALA A 332 -15.22 12.04 0.07
CA ALA A 332 -15.13 13.03 1.14
C ALA A 332 -14.10 14.14 0.82
N ALA A 333 -13.05 13.83 0.09
CA ALA A 333 -12.05 14.82 -0.31
C ALA A 333 -12.61 15.91 -1.25
N LYS A 334 -13.67 15.62 -1.99
CA LYS A 334 -14.35 16.63 -2.84
C LYS A 334 -15.27 17.53 -2.02
N THR A 335 -15.86 17.01 -0.96
CA THR A 335 -16.78 17.75 -0.09
C THR A 335 -16.02 18.75 0.78
N GLU A 336 -14.83 18.39 1.27
CA GLU A 336 -13.95 19.30 2.03
C GLU A 336 -13.43 20.46 1.18
N ALA A 337 -13.19 20.27 -0.12
CA ALA A 337 -12.72 21.30 -1.04
C ALA A 337 -13.78 22.36 -1.43
N THR A 338 -15.06 22.06 -1.26
CA THR A 338 -16.20 22.94 -1.61
C THR A 338 -16.80 23.68 -0.41
N GLY A 339 -16.33 23.39 0.81
CA GLY A 339 -16.87 23.92 2.08
C GLY A 339 -16.07 25.07 2.71
N ASN A 340 -15.17 25.74 1.97
CA ASN A 340 -14.45 26.94 2.41
C ASN A 340 -14.95 28.20 1.70
#